data_258917d3a1f90c175cf0d60cc4f93e72
#
_entry.id   258917d3a1f90c175cf0d60cc4f93e72
#
_cell.length_a   1.000
_cell.length_b   1.000
_cell.length_c   1.000
_cell.angle_alpha   90.00
_cell.angle_beta   90.00
_cell.angle_gamma   90.00
#
_symmetry.space_group_name_H-M   'P 1'
#
loop_
_entity.id
_entity.type
_entity.pdbx_description
1 polymer ?
#
loop_
_entity_poly.entity_id
_entity_poly.type
_entity_poly.pdbx_seq_one_letter_code
_entity_poly.pdbx_strand_id
1 'polypeptide(L)'
;MTKILIKKQLMEVFSWIYQDKKTGKNRDKKGLLLYVFFYVFLFGFLAVIFYNMAASLCGPLVEDGFGWLYIALMGIVGLSLGVFGSVFNTFASLYQAKDNDLLLSLPLPTRSILIARLFGVYAMGLMYELLVMVPAMIVYFMHVSPNVSVVICCILIILLLSVFILTLSCVLGWIVAFVSSKLKNQKIITVLISLAFFAAYYYVCGSAGNMMQTLLLDPAGMADKVKGIAYPLYQMGLAAEGKWNAFLFFAFAVLVLFAVIYFILQKSFLALSIANKGNKKAVYVEKKAHTASIPRALLRKEVFRFTQSPIYMLNCGLGIVFILFAAVMLLVKKGTVDSLLMMFIGYEDRIALVATAAICMLTTMNDMAAPSVSLEGKNIWILQVLPVSGWQVLKAKLGLQIIFNLIPTTFLIICVEWILKPAAVFVVLLPLTVVLFIIMMAAFGLTCNLKAPNLKWTNETVPVKQSMSVTAALFGGWIIVAAFCFIYYLLYKYFEVKALSFLVGLDVVLAVLCILLLKWLCKKGSFIFETLTNA
;
A
#
# COMPACT_ATOMS: atom_id res chain seq x y z
N MET A 1 11.50 -30.34 15.14
CA MET A 1 12.01 -28.95 15.03
C MET A 1 11.29 -28.16 13.93
N THR A 2 11.39 -28.55 12.66
CA THR A 2 10.75 -27.83 11.53
C THR A 2 9.24 -27.60 11.73
N LYS A 3 8.50 -28.62 12.22
CA LYS A 3 7.06 -28.51 12.49
C LYS A 3 6.72 -27.41 13.53
N ILE A 4 7.55 -27.24 14.55
CA ILE A 4 7.38 -26.21 15.58
C ILE A 4 7.62 -24.82 14.97
N LEU A 5 8.66 -24.67 14.14
CA LEU A 5 8.95 -23.41 13.45
C LEU A 5 7.85 -23.02 12.46
N ILE A 6 7.30 -23.97 11.71
CA ILE A 6 6.15 -23.74 10.82
C ILE A 6 4.94 -23.27 11.63
N LYS A 7 4.61 -23.95 12.76
CA LYS A 7 3.50 -23.54 13.63
C LYS A 7 3.71 -22.12 14.17
N LYS A 8 4.92 -21.80 14.64
CA LYS A 8 5.28 -20.44 15.08
C LYS A 8 5.05 -19.43 13.95
N GLN A 9 5.55 -19.72 12.75
CA GLN A 9 5.44 -18.81 11.61
C GLN A 9 4.00 -18.58 11.18
N LEU A 10 3.16 -19.63 11.16
CA LEU A 10 1.72 -19.48 10.87
C LEU A 10 1.02 -18.65 11.95
N MET A 11 1.35 -18.88 13.23
CA MET A 11 0.81 -18.06 14.32
C MET A 11 1.22 -16.59 14.20
N GLU A 12 2.43 -16.29 13.73
CA GLU A 12 2.89 -14.92 13.47
C GLU A 12 2.15 -14.29 12.29
N VAL A 13 2.02 -15.01 11.16
CA VAL A 13 1.31 -14.55 9.97
C VAL A 13 -0.13 -14.21 10.29
N PHE A 14 -0.82 -15.04 11.07
CA PHE A 14 -2.23 -14.85 11.44
C PHE A 14 -2.44 -14.17 12.80
N SER A 15 -1.38 -13.67 13.46
CA SER A 15 -1.47 -13.01 14.77
C SER A 15 -2.41 -11.81 14.77
N TRP A 16 -2.57 -11.13 13.64
CA TRP A 16 -3.46 -10.00 13.45
C TRP A 16 -4.94 -10.35 13.71
N ILE A 17 -5.33 -11.62 13.60
CA ILE A 17 -6.70 -12.09 13.87
C ILE A 17 -6.97 -12.14 15.35
N TYR A 18 -6.12 -12.83 16.13
CA TYR A 18 -6.41 -13.17 17.52
C TYR A 18 -5.70 -12.31 18.58
N GLN A 19 -4.65 -11.56 18.21
CA GLN A 19 -3.97 -10.66 19.12
C GLN A 19 -4.41 -9.22 18.95
N ASP A 20 -4.68 -8.54 20.06
CA ASP A 20 -4.82 -7.10 20.05
C ASP A 20 -3.42 -6.45 19.99
N LYS A 21 -3.16 -5.76 18.88
CA LYS A 21 -1.86 -5.11 18.65
C LYS A 21 -1.55 -3.96 19.60
N LYS A 22 -2.56 -3.43 20.32
CA LYS A 22 -2.35 -2.37 21.30
C LYS A 22 -1.85 -2.94 22.63
N THR A 23 -2.45 -4.02 23.08
CA THR A 23 -2.16 -4.61 24.40
C THR A 23 -1.20 -5.79 24.33
N GLY A 24 -0.96 -6.36 23.15
CA GLY A 24 -0.19 -7.61 22.96
C GLY A 24 -0.90 -8.85 23.53
N LYS A 25 -2.08 -8.69 24.11
CA LYS A 25 -2.89 -9.77 24.68
C LYS A 25 -3.85 -10.36 23.64
N ASN A 26 -4.33 -11.56 23.90
CA ASN A 26 -5.38 -12.12 23.07
C ASN A 26 -6.66 -11.29 23.19
N ARG A 27 -7.36 -11.10 22.07
CA ARG A 27 -8.64 -10.37 22.04
C ARG A 27 -9.70 -11.12 22.82
N ASP A 28 -10.61 -10.38 23.46
CA ASP A 28 -11.83 -10.96 24.00
C ASP A 28 -12.67 -11.62 22.90
N LYS A 29 -13.46 -12.64 23.28
CA LYS A 29 -14.32 -13.39 22.34
C LYS A 29 -15.20 -12.48 21.48
N LYS A 30 -15.79 -11.42 22.08
CA LYS A 30 -16.62 -10.44 21.35
C LYS A 30 -15.81 -9.61 20.37
N GLY A 31 -14.63 -9.13 20.78
CA GLY A 31 -13.72 -8.37 19.92
C GLY A 31 -13.15 -9.23 18.78
N LEU A 32 -12.85 -10.50 19.04
CA LEU A 32 -12.43 -11.45 18.03
C LEU A 32 -13.52 -11.68 16.97
N LEU A 33 -14.76 -11.91 17.41
CA LEU A 33 -15.90 -12.16 16.53
C LEU A 33 -16.19 -10.95 15.62
N LEU A 34 -16.20 -9.74 16.18
CA LEU A 34 -16.40 -8.51 15.41
C LEU A 34 -15.27 -8.31 14.36
N TYR A 35 -14.04 -8.64 14.74
CA TYR A 35 -12.88 -8.50 13.86
C TYR A 35 -12.91 -9.52 12.72
N VAL A 36 -13.24 -10.77 13.02
CA VAL A 36 -13.43 -11.84 12.02
C VAL A 36 -14.57 -11.46 11.08
N PHE A 37 -15.71 -11.00 11.62
CA PHE A 37 -16.85 -10.55 10.81
C PHE A 37 -16.45 -9.42 9.84
N PHE A 38 -15.71 -8.43 10.31
CA PHE A 38 -15.23 -7.33 9.47
C PHE A 38 -14.35 -7.84 8.31
N TYR A 39 -13.42 -8.77 8.59
CA TYR A 39 -12.56 -9.33 7.54
C TYR A 39 -13.31 -10.25 6.59
N VAL A 40 -14.24 -11.06 7.08
CA VAL A 40 -15.11 -11.89 6.24
C VAL A 40 -15.96 -11.00 5.32
N PHE A 41 -16.49 -9.90 5.84
CA PHE A 41 -17.20 -8.91 5.04
C PHE A 41 -16.30 -8.27 3.97
N LEU A 42 -15.09 -7.84 4.34
CA LEU A 42 -14.13 -7.24 3.41
C LEU A 42 -13.71 -8.22 2.31
N PHE A 43 -13.32 -9.44 2.68
CA PHE A 43 -12.95 -10.47 1.71
C PHE A 43 -14.14 -10.92 0.86
N GLY A 44 -15.33 -11.01 1.44
CA GLY A 44 -16.57 -11.28 0.71
C GLY A 44 -16.88 -10.22 -0.33
N PHE A 45 -16.73 -8.93 0.05
CA PHE A 45 -16.89 -7.82 -0.89
C PHE A 45 -15.90 -7.90 -2.07
N LEU A 46 -14.64 -8.18 -1.80
CA LEU A 46 -13.64 -8.38 -2.86
C LEU A 46 -13.95 -9.60 -3.72
N ALA A 47 -14.39 -10.71 -3.11
CA ALA A 47 -14.78 -11.91 -3.84
C ALA A 47 -15.97 -11.66 -4.79
N VAL A 48 -16.93 -10.80 -4.41
CA VAL A 48 -18.04 -10.39 -5.29
C VAL A 48 -17.55 -9.62 -6.51
N ILE A 49 -16.53 -8.77 -6.37
CA ILE A 49 -15.91 -8.06 -7.51
C ILE A 49 -15.31 -9.07 -8.50
N PHE A 50 -14.54 -10.04 -8.00
CA PHE A 50 -13.95 -11.07 -8.85
C PHE A 50 -14.99 -12.04 -9.42
N TYR A 51 -16.07 -12.31 -8.69
CA TYR A 51 -17.20 -13.09 -9.19
C TYR A 51 -17.88 -12.40 -10.38
N ASN A 52 -18.17 -11.10 -10.30
CA ASN A 52 -18.75 -10.35 -11.41
C ASN A 52 -17.83 -10.32 -12.64
N MET A 53 -16.52 -10.13 -12.43
CA MET A 53 -15.53 -10.21 -13.50
C MET A 53 -15.49 -11.60 -14.13
N ALA A 54 -15.52 -12.66 -13.32
CA ALA A 54 -15.54 -14.04 -13.76
C ALA A 54 -16.82 -14.35 -14.54
N ALA A 55 -17.98 -13.92 -14.06
CA ALA A 55 -19.27 -14.13 -14.71
C ALA A 55 -19.37 -13.45 -16.09
N SER A 56 -18.81 -12.25 -16.23
CA SER A 56 -18.79 -11.54 -17.51
C SER A 56 -17.90 -12.19 -18.58
N LEU A 57 -16.90 -12.97 -18.17
CA LEU A 57 -15.95 -13.63 -19.08
C LEU A 57 -16.29 -15.08 -19.38
N CYS A 58 -16.87 -15.80 -18.40
CA CYS A 58 -17.06 -17.25 -18.50
C CYS A 58 -18.03 -17.65 -19.58
N GLY A 59 -19.22 -17.02 -19.62
CA GLY A 59 -20.28 -17.37 -20.61
C GLY A 59 -19.76 -17.31 -22.04
N PRO A 60 -19.32 -16.15 -22.55
CA PRO A 60 -18.85 -16.02 -23.93
C PRO A 60 -17.70 -16.98 -24.27
N LEU A 61 -16.70 -17.12 -23.38
CA LEU A 61 -15.54 -17.96 -23.67
C LEU A 61 -15.85 -19.47 -23.64
N VAL A 62 -16.75 -19.91 -22.80
CA VAL A 62 -17.14 -21.34 -22.74
C VAL A 62 -18.01 -21.69 -23.93
N GLU A 63 -18.95 -20.83 -24.34
CA GLU A 63 -19.81 -21.03 -25.51
C GLU A 63 -18.98 -21.13 -26.81
N ASP A 64 -17.92 -20.34 -26.93
CA ASP A 64 -16.98 -20.36 -28.06
C ASP A 64 -15.94 -21.50 -27.99
N GLY A 65 -16.00 -22.37 -26.98
CA GLY A 65 -15.04 -23.48 -26.80
C GLY A 65 -13.67 -23.10 -26.24
N PHE A 66 -13.53 -21.91 -25.68
CA PHE A 66 -12.31 -21.41 -25.06
C PHE A 66 -12.34 -21.48 -23.50
N GLY A 67 -13.00 -22.50 -22.93
CA GLY A 67 -13.08 -22.66 -21.47
C GLY A 67 -11.70 -22.72 -20.77
N TRP A 68 -10.71 -23.32 -21.41
CA TRP A 68 -9.32 -23.33 -20.93
C TRP A 68 -8.71 -21.92 -20.84
N LEU A 69 -9.05 -21.03 -21.79
CA LEU A 69 -8.55 -19.66 -21.83
C LEU A 69 -9.12 -18.84 -20.66
N TYR A 70 -10.40 -19.05 -20.34
CA TYR A 70 -11.02 -18.43 -19.17
C TYR A 70 -10.25 -18.75 -17.88
N ILE A 71 -9.96 -20.03 -17.63
CA ILE A 71 -9.19 -20.44 -16.44
C ILE A 71 -7.76 -19.91 -16.48
N ALA A 72 -7.10 -19.91 -17.64
CA ALA A 72 -5.76 -19.33 -17.78
C ALA A 72 -5.74 -17.83 -17.43
N LEU A 73 -6.75 -17.07 -17.89
CA LEU A 73 -6.85 -15.64 -17.61
C LEU A 73 -7.14 -15.36 -16.13
N MET A 74 -8.09 -16.09 -15.52
CA MET A 74 -8.36 -15.95 -14.09
C MET A 74 -7.15 -16.37 -13.25
N GLY A 75 -6.39 -17.37 -13.71
CA GLY A 75 -5.11 -17.76 -13.13
C GLY A 75 -4.06 -16.65 -13.21
N ILE A 76 -3.96 -15.91 -14.32
CA ILE A 76 -3.06 -14.75 -14.46
C ILE A 76 -3.46 -13.64 -13.47
N VAL A 77 -4.75 -13.37 -13.30
CA VAL A 77 -5.24 -12.38 -12.33
C VAL A 77 -4.92 -12.84 -10.91
N GLY A 78 -5.18 -14.10 -10.56
CA GLY A 78 -4.85 -14.68 -9.26
C GLY A 78 -3.35 -14.66 -8.98
N LEU A 79 -2.54 -15.02 -9.97
CA LEU A 79 -1.08 -14.97 -9.90
C LEU A 79 -0.59 -13.53 -9.68
N SER A 80 -1.11 -12.57 -10.44
CA SER A 80 -0.75 -11.16 -10.29
C SER A 80 -1.08 -10.66 -8.90
N LEU A 81 -2.31 -10.85 -8.41
CA LEU A 81 -2.73 -10.43 -7.08
C LEU A 81 -1.90 -11.12 -5.99
N GLY A 82 -1.66 -12.44 -6.12
CA GLY A 82 -0.86 -13.22 -5.18
C GLY A 82 0.58 -12.76 -5.10
N VAL A 83 1.23 -12.53 -6.23
CA VAL A 83 2.62 -12.09 -6.31
C VAL A 83 2.73 -10.66 -5.76
N PHE A 84 1.93 -9.71 -6.24
CA PHE A 84 1.99 -8.32 -5.77
C PHE A 84 1.63 -8.19 -4.29
N GLY A 85 0.66 -8.96 -3.79
CA GLY A 85 0.28 -8.99 -2.39
C GLY A 85 1.35 -9.59 -1.47
N SER A 86 2.16 -10.53 -1.96
CA SER A 86 3.13 -11.28 -1.14
C SER A 86 4.59 -10.85 -1.26
N VAL A 87 5.02 -10.18 -2.35
CA VAL A 87 6.45 -9.85 -2.61
C VAL A 87 7.11 -9.08 -1.47
N PHE A 88 6.48 -7.99 -0.99
CA PHE A 88 7.07 -7.19 0.09
C PHE A 88 7.05 -7.93 1.43
N ASN A 89 6.03 -8.75 1.67
CA ASN A 89 5.99 -9.61 2.83
C ASN A 89 7.06 -10.70 2.76
N THR A 90 7.32 -11.24 1.58
CA THR A 90 8.40 -12.20 1.31
C THR A 90 9.76 -11.60 1.62
N PHE A 91 10.05 -10.41 1.10
CA PHE A 91 11.29 -9.69 1.38
C PHE A 91 11.47 -9.42 2.88
N ALA A 92 10.42 -8.89 3.54
CA ALA A 92 10.44 -8.60 4.97
C ALA A 92 10.59 -9.88 5.82
N SER A 93 9.86 -10.94 5.48
CA SER A 93 9.87 -12.21 6.22
C SER A 93 11.18 -12.97 6.06
N LEU A 94 11.77 -13.02 4.86
CA LEU A 94 13.00 -13.76 4.61
C LEU A 94 14.24 -12.99 5.09
N TYR A 95 14.36 -11.70 4.77
CA TYR A 95 15.63 -10.97 4.90
C TYR A 95 15.64 -9.89 5.97
N GLN A 96 14.49 -9.35 6.38
CA GLN A 96 14.41 -8.27 7.37
C GLN A 96 13.77 -8.69 8.71
N ALA A 97 13.46 -9.97 8.89
CA ALA A 97 12.84 -10.43 10.13
C ALA A 97 13.78 -10.22 11.33
N LYS A 98 13.30 -9.55 12.39
CA LYS A 98 14.09 -9.22 13.59
C LYS A 98 14.54 -10.45 14.38
N ASP A 99 13.78 -11.53 14.29
CA ASP A 99 14.10 -12.80 14.96
C ASP A 99 15.09 -13.67 14.19
N ASN A 100 15.55 -13.24 13.00
CA ASN A 100 16.58 -13.97 12.26
C ASN A 100 17.88 -14.10 13.07
N ASP A 101 18.29 -13.06 13.81
CA ASP A 101 19.51 -13.11 14.64
C ASP A 101 19.39 -14.14 15.75
N LEU A 102 18.24 -14.18 16.41
CA LEU A 102 17.96 -15.16 17.45
C LEU A 102 17.90 -16.57 16.87
N LEU A 103 17.20 -16.77 15.76
CA LEU A 103 17.04 -18.10 15.15
C LEU A 103 18.35 -18.62 14.56
N LEU A 104 19.19 -17.74 13.99
CA LEU A 104 20.49 -18.10 13.43
C LEU A 104 21.57 -18.34 14.50
N SER A 105 21.41 -17.78 15.72
CA SER A 105 22.28 -18.07 16.86
C SER A 105 21.96 -19.39 17.57
N LEU A 106 20.76 -19.92 17.38
CA LEU A 106 20.38 -21.23 17.91
C LEU A 106 20.99 -22.38 17.06
N PRO A 107 21.24 -23.56 17.65
CA PRO A 107 21.75 -24.73 16.92
C PRO A 107 20.66 -25.35 16.04
N LEU A 108 20.09 -24.55 15.14
CA LEU A 108 19.05 -24.96 14.21
C LEU A 108 19.60 -25.01 12.78
N PRO A 109 19.27 -26.04 11.98
CA PRO A 109 19.68 -26.06 10.58
C PRO A 109 18.99 -24.91 9.83
N THR A 110 19.76 -24.11 9.10
CA THR A 110 19.28 -22.97 8.30
C THR A 110 18.17 -23.34 7.31
N ARG A 111 18.21 -24.59 6.82
CA ARG A 111 17.15 -25.17 5.97
C ARG A 111 15.78 -25.17 6.66
N SER A 112 15.72 -25.54 7.95
CA SER A 112 14.46 -25.59 8.70
C SER A 112 13.88 -24.20 8.92
N ILE A 113 14.72 -23.18 9.12
CA ILE A 113 14.31 -21.78 9.24
C ILE A 113 13.74 -21.30 7.90
N LEU A 114 14.47 -21.56 6.79
CA LEU A 114 14.03 -21.18 5.44
C LEU A 114 12.68 -21.82 5.08
N ILE A 115 12.53 -23.14 5.30
CA ILE A 115 11.27 -23.86 5.02
C ILE A 115 10.11 -23.25 5.82
N ALA A 116 10.31 -22.94 7.11
CA ALA A 116 9.26 -22.33 7.92
C ALA A 116 8.85 -20.94 7.37
N ARG A 117 9.81 -20.12 6.94
CA ARG A 117 9.56 -18.82 6.31
C ARG A 117 8.80 -18.94 4.99
N LEU A 118 9.24 -19.86 4.13
CA LEU A 118 8.58 -20.13 2.85
C LEU A 118 7.13 -20.59 3.05
N PHE A 119 6.88 -21.41 4.08
CA PHE A 119 5.51 -21.83 4.38
C PHE A 119 4.60 -20.67 4.81
N GLY A 120 5.13 -19.70 5.54
CA GLY A 120 4.41 -18.45 5.87
C GLY A 120 4.06 -17.61 4.62
N VAL A 121 5.01 -17.51 3.69
CA VAL A 121 4.80 -16.81 2.40
C VAL A 121 3.77 -17.54 1.53
N TYR A 122 3.85 -18.88 1.48
CA TYR A 122 2.89 -19.74 0.78
C TYR A 122 1.47 -19.52 1.29
N ALA A 123 1.28 -19.52 2.60
CA ALA A 123 -0.03 -19.30 3.22
C ALA A 123 -0.63 -17.93 2.87
N MET A 124 0.20 -16.88 2.82
CA MET A 124 -0.24 -15.55 2.40
C MET A 124 -0.58 -15.49 0.91
N GLY A 125 0.26 -16.08 0.06
CA GLY A 125 0.01 -16.17 -1.39
C GLY A 125 -1.28 -16.90 -1.70
N LEU A 126 -1.51 -18.05 -1.05
CA LEU A 126 -2.74 -18.84 -1.15
C LEU A 126 -3.98 -18.02 -0.75
N MET A 127 -3.89 -17.23 0.32
CA MET A 127 -5.00 -16.38 0.77
C MET A 127 -5.42 -15.36 -0.31
N TYR A 128 -4.45 -14.70 -0.97
CA TYR A 128 -4.75 -13.75 -2.05
C TYR A 128 -5.28 -14.44 -3.30
N GLU A 129 -4.74 -15.59 -3.65
CA GLU A 129 -5.16 -16.37 -4.80
C GLU A 129 -6.60 -16.89 -4.67
N LEU A 130 -6.96 -17.40 -3.48
CA LEU A 130 -8.30 -17.91 -3.21
C LEU A 130 -9.40 -16.86 -3.44
N LEU A 131 -9.10 -15.56 -3.22
CA LEU A 131 -10.04 -14.48 -3.51
C LEU A 131 -10.45 -14.39 -4.98
N VAL A 132 -9.58 -14.82 -5.89
CA VAL A 132 -9.81 -14.78 -7.33
C VAL A 132 -10.28 -16.16 -7.84
N MET A 133 -9.54 -17.21 -7.50
CA MET A 133 -9.74 -18.53 -8.08
C MET A 133 -11.00 -19.23 -7.57
N VAL A 134 -11.39 -19.01 -6.30
CA VAL A 134 -12.62 -19.62 -5.78
C VAL A 134 -13.87 -19.10 -6.49
N PRO A 135 -14.12 -17.77 -6.59
CA PRO A 135 -15.21 -17.25 -7.39
C PRO A 135 -15.14 -17.68 -8.86
N ALA A 136 -13.95 -17.69 -9.46
CA ALA A 136 -13.78 -18.11 -10.84
C ALA A 136 -14.19 -19.58 -11.07
N MET A 137 -13.77 -20.49 -10.17
CA MET A 137 -14.15 -21.90 -10.27
C MET A 137 -15.65 -22.13 -10.03
N ILE A 138 -16.26 -21.37 -9.11
CA ILE A 138 -17.71 -21.44 -8.88
C ILE A 138 -18.46 -21.07 -10.17
N VAL A 139 -18.10 -19.96 -10.81
CA VAL A 139 -18.72 -19.53 -12.07
C VAL A 139 -18.48 -20.55 -13.18
N TYR A 140 -17.28 -21.11 -13.28
CA TYR A 140 -16.96 -22.15 -14.27
C TYR A 140 -17.85 -23.38 -14.10
N PHE A 141 -18.07 -23.86 -12.88
CA PHE A 141 -18.90 -25.01 -12.57
C PHE A 141 -20.40 -24.75 -12.79
N MET A 142 -20.84 -23.50 -12.86
CA MET A 142 -22.20 -23.13 -13.22
C MET A 142 -22.46 -23.25 -14.74
N HIS A 143 -21.42 -23.06 -15.58
CA HIS A 143 -21.54 -23.11 -17.05
C HIS A 143 -21.13 -24.46 -17.62
N VAL A 144 -20.22 -25.15 -16.96
CA VAL A 144 -19.72 -26.47 -17.38
C VAL A 144 -20.11 -27.49 -16.32
N SER A 145 -20.91 -28.50 -16.67
CA SER A 145 -21.24 -29.58 -15.74
C SER A 145 -19.98 -30.36 -15.32
N PRO A 146 -19.52 -30.23 -14.05
CA PRO A 146 -18.21 -30.73 -13.68
C PRO A 146 -18.21 -32.24 -13.46
N ASN A 147 -17.31 -32.94 -14.15
CA ASN A 147 -16.93 -34.31 -13.81
C ASN A 147 -16.01 -34.31 -12.57
N VAL A 148 -15.99 -35.43 -11.83
CA VAL A 148 -15.13 -35.60 -10.66
C VAL A 148 -13.65 -35.29 -10.98
N SER A 149 -13.19 -35.69 -12.17
CA SER A 149 -11.83 -35.39 -12.66
C SER A 149 -11.55 -33.87 -12.77
N VAL A 150 -12.51 -33.12 -13.29
CA VAL A 150 -12.45 -31.64 -13.43
C VAL A 150 -12.35 -30.98 -12.06
N VAL A 151 -13.18 -31.39 -11.10
CA VAL A 151 -13.17 -30.83 -9.73
C VAL A 151 -11.83 -31.08 -9.04
N ILE A 152 -11.32 -32.32 -9.13
CA ILE A 152 -10.02 -32.67 -8.53
C ILE A 152 -8.90 -31.85 -9.18
N CYS A 153 -8.84 -31.77 -10.50
CA CYS A 153 -7.84 -30.97 -11.22
C CYS A 153 -7.92 -29.49 -10.82
N CYS A 154 -9.11 -28.91 -10.71
CA CYS A 154 -9.30 -27.51 -10.30
C CYS A 154 -8.75 -27.25 -8.88
N ILE A 155 -9.02 -28.13 -7.91
CA ILE A 155 -8.47 -28.02 -6.55
C ILE A 155 -6.96 -28.11 -6.56
N LEU A 156 -6.40 -29.07 -7.31
CA LEU A 156 -4.96 -29.25 -7.41
C LEU A 156 -4.27 -28.08 -8.13
N ILE A 157 -4.93 -27.48 -9.14
CA ILE A 157 -4.45 -26.27 -9.83
C ILE A 157 -4.30 -25.12 -8.84
N ILE A 158 -5.28 -24.86 -7.97
CA ILE A 158 -5.19 -23.82 -6.95
C ILE A 158 -3.93 -24.05 -6.06
N LEU A 159 -3.72 -25.25 -5.58
CA LEU A 159 -2.55 -25.56 -4.73
C LEU A 159 -1.22 -25.37 -5.47
N LEU A 160 -1.16 -25.75 -6.76
CA LEU A 160 0.05 -25.58 -7.58
C LEU A 160 0.28 -24.12 -7.97
N LEU A 161 -0.78 -23.38 -8.29
CA LEU A 161 -0.67 -21.96 -8.61
C LEU A 161 -0.16 -21.16 -7.41
N SER A 162 -0.56 -21.53 -6.18
CA SER A 162 0.03 -20.97 -4.95
C SER A 162 1.53 -21.24 -4.82
N VAL A 163 2.01 -22.41 -5.26
CA VAL A 163 3.47 -22.71 -5.31
C VAL A 163 4.14 -21.84 -6.37
N PHE A 164 3.48 -21.60 -7.49
CA PHE A 164 4.01 -20.72 -8.53
C PHE A 164 4.09 -19.25 -8.05
N ILE A 165 3.05 -18.76 -7.36
CA ILE A 165 3.05 -17.45 -6.69
C ILE A 165 4.22 -17.35 -5.68
N LEU A 166 4.39 -18.36 -4.82
CA LEU A 166 5.50 -18.43 -3.88
C LEU A 166 6.84 -18.29 -4.61
N THR A 167 7.02 -19.04 -5.70
CA THR A 167 8.26 -19.06 -6.47
C THR A 167 8.59 -17.69 -7.04
N LEU A 168 7.62 -17.03 -7.71
CA LEU A 168 7.80 -15.71 -8.28
C LEU A 168 8.02 -14.64 -7.19
N SER A 169 7.29 -14.72 -6.09
CA SER A 169 7.47 -13.81 -4.95
C SER A 169 8.85 -13.95 -4.32
N CYS A 170 9.39 -15.17 -4.28
CA CYS A 170 10.74 -15.43 -3.81
C CYS A 170 11.80 -14.87 -4.76
N VAL A 171 11.64 -15.02 -6.08
CA VAL A 171 12.54 -14.43 -7.09
C VAL A 171 12.57 -12.91 -6.94
N LEU A 172 11.42 -12.28 -6.91
CA LEU A 172 11.31 -10.83 -6.79
C LEU A 172 11.83 -10.33 -5.44
N GLY A 173 11.51 -11.02 -4.34
CA GLY A 173 12.05 -10.71 -3.01
C GLY A 173 13.57 -10.86 -2.94
N TRP A 174 14.13 -11.87 -3.62
CA TRP A 174 15.58 -12.05 -3.75
C TRP A 174 16.23 -10.93 -4.58
N ILE A 175 15.64 -10.53 -5.69
CA ILE A 175 16.11 -9.39 -6.51
C ILE A 175 16.14 -8.12 -5.66
N VAL A 176 15.07 -7.82 -4.92
CA VAL A 176 15.01 -6.67 -4.01
C VAL A 176 16.11 -6.74 -2.96
N ALA A 177 16.31 -7.91 -2.33
CA ALA A 177 17.36 -8.11 -1.33
C ALA A 177 18.77 -7.94 -1.92
N PHE A 178 19.01 -8.51 -3.09
CA PHE A 178 20.31 -8.45 -3.78
C PHE A 178 20.67 -7.04 -4.20
N VAL A 179 19.74 -6.32 -4.84
CA VAL A 179 19.95 -4.94 -5.28
C VAL A 179 20.14 -4.02 -4.07
N SER A 180 19.31 -4.14 -3.03
CA SER A 180 19.45 -3.32 -1.84
C SER A 180 20.73 -3.60 -1.06
N SER A 181 21.28 -4.82 -1.08
CA SER A 181 22.52 -5.16 -0.37
C SER A 181 23.78 -4.53 -0.99
N LYS A 182 23.78 -4.30 -2.32
CA LYS A 182 24.95 -3.75 -3.05
C LYS A 182 25.05 -2.23 -3.04
N LEU A 183 23.98 -1.53 -2.73
CA LEU A 183 23.89 -0.09 -2.90
C LEU A 183 24.08 0.68 -1.60
N LYS A 184 24.66 1.89 -1.68
CA LYS A 184 25.06 2.71 -0.53
C LYS A 184 23.87 3.16 0.33
N ASN A 185 22.74 3.44 -0.30
CA ASN A 185 21.49 3.92 0.34
C ASN A 185 20.38 2.87 0.24
N GLN A 186 20.58 1.72 0.88
CA GLN A 186 19.66 0.56 0.82
C GLN A 186 18.17 0.93 1.02
N LYS A 187 17.90 1.88 1.91
CA LYS A 187 16.53 2.25 2.28
C LYS A 187 15.78 3.02 1.18
N ILE A 188 16.44 4.01 0.57
CA ILE A 188 15.86 4.79 -0.54
C ILE A 188 15.65 3.89 -1.76
N ILE A 189 16.60 2.99 -2.01
CA ILE A 189 16.53 2.09 -3.15
C ILE A 189 15.41 1.07 -2.99
N THR A 190 15.19 0.54 -1.78
CA THR A 190 14.03 -0.31 -1.50
C THR A 190 12.73 0.43 -1.82
N VAL A 191 12.63 1.71 -1.46
CA VAL A 191 11.47 2.54 -1.80
C VAL A 191 11.32 2.72 -3.31
N LEU A 192 12.41 3.04 -4.03
CA LEU A 192 12.36 3.22 -5.49
C LEU A 192 11.97 1.93 -6.22
N ILE A 193 12.52 0.79 -5.82
CA ILE A 193 12.13 -0.52 -6.38
C ILE A 193 10.65 -0.80 -6.09
N SER A 194 10.18 -0.51 -4.87
CA SER A 194 8.77 -0.68 -4.52
C SER A 194 7.87 0.20 -5.37
N LEU A 195 8.25 1.46 -5.61
CA LEU A 195 7.50 2.37 -6.48
C LEU A 195 7.51 1.93 -7.94
N ALA A 196 8.64 1.45 -8.47
CA ALA A 196 8.71 0.88 -9.81
C ALA A 196 7.80 -0.34 -9.96
N PHE A 197 7.73 -1.16 -8.90
CA PHE A 197 6.83 -2.31 -8.84
C PHE A 197 5.36 -1.90 -8.85
N PHE A 198 4.99 -0.89 -8.06
CA PHE A 198 3.64 -0.33 -8.07
C PHE A 198 3.29 0.28 -9.43
N ALA A 199 4.21 1.02 -10.05
CA ALA A 199 4.00 1.59 -11.38
C ALA A 199 3.77 0.50 -12.44
N ALA A 200 4.56 -0.58 -12.42
CA ALA A 200 4.37 -1.72 -13.29
C ALA A 200 3.00 -2.40 -13.05
N TYR A 201 2.60 -2.58 -11.80
CA TYR A 201 1.29 -3.12 -11.45
C TYR A 201 0.15 -2.26 -11.99
N TYR A 202 0.17 -0.94 -11.76
CA TYR A 202 -0.85 -0.03 -12.27
C TYR A 202 -0.88 0.03 -13.80
N TYR A 203 0.27 -0.09 -14.46
CA TYR A 203 0.34 -0.18 -15.92
C TYR A 203 -0.37 -1.45 -16.44
N VAL A 204 -0.10 -2.58 -15.82
CA VAL A 204 -0.76 -3.86 -16.16
C VAL A 204 -2.28 -3.78 -15.89
N CYS A 205 -2.69 -3.27 -14.73
CA CYS A 205 -4.11 -3.09 -14.41
C CYS A 205 -4.81 -2.11 -15.36
N GLY A 206 -4.16 -1.01 -15.74
CA GLY A 206 -4.69 -0.05 -16.70
C GLY A 206 -4.84 -0.62 -18.11
N SER A 207 -3.94 -1.53 -18.50
CA SER A 207 -4.02 -2.23 -19.77
C SER A 207 -5.05 -3.36 -19.78
N ALA A 208 -5.48 -3.84 -18.61
CA ALA A 208 -6.39 -4.98 -18.48
C ALA A 208 -7.76 -4.72 -19.13
N GLY A 209 -8.27 -3.48 -19.04
CA GLY A 209 -9.53 -3.10 -19.70
C GLY A 209 -9.47 -3.24 -21.22
N ASN A 210 -8.39 -2.76 -21.84
CA ASN A 210 -8.18 -2.89 -23.30
C ASN A 210 -7.95 -4.35 -23.69
N MET A 211 -7.21 -5.11 -22.90
CA MET A 211 -7.02 -6.54 -23.11
C MET A 211 -8.34 -7.30 -23.03
N MET A 212 -9.23 -6.94 -22.12
CA MET A 212 -10.54 -7.55 -21.95
C MET A 212 -11.46 -7.29 -23.16
N GLN A 213 -11.46 -6.06 -23.69
CA GLN A 213 -12.19 -5.74 -24.92
C GLN A 213 -11.63 -6.50 -26.14
N THR A 214 -10.31 -6.54 -26.29
CA THR A 214 -9.66 -7.29 -27.38
C THR A 214 -9.97 -8.79 -27.28
N LEU A 215 -10.03 -9.33 -26.08
CA LEU A 215 -10.33 -10.73 -25.81
C LEU A 215 -11.76 -11.11 -26.20
N LEU A 216 -12.71 -10.21 -25.94
CA LEU A 216 -14.11 -10.43 -26.34
C LEU A 216 -14.31 -10.27 -27.84
N LEU A 217 -13.49 -9.45 -28.52
CA LEU A 217 -13.58 -9.22 -29.97
C LEU A 217 -12.82 -10.27 -30.79
N ASP A 218 -11.68 -10.79 -30.27
CA ASP A 218 -10.84 -11.80 -30.94
C ASP A 218 -10.30 -12.83 -29.92
N PRO A 219 -11.13 -13.77 -29.46
CA PRO A 219 -10.71 -14.82 -28.54
C PRO A 219 -9.61 -15.74 -29.12
N ALA A 220 -9.66 -16.01 -30.44
CA ALA A 220 -8.72 -16.90 -31.10
C ALA A 220 -7.31 -16.32 -31.16
N GLY A 221 -7.17 -15.04 -31.52
CA GLY A 221 -5.87 -14.37 -31.54
C GLY A 221 -5.23 -14.24 -30.15
N MET A 222 -6.04 -14.07 -29.11
CA MET A 222 -5.55 -14.11 -27.71
C MET A 222 -5.18 -15.53 -27.28
N ALA A 223 -5.94 -16.53 -27.68
CA ALA A 223 -5.62 -17.93 -27.41
C ALA A 223 -4.23 -18.31 -27.97
N ASP A 224 -3.93 -17.89 -29.20
CA ASP A 224 -2.61 -18.15 -29.82
C ASP A 224 -1.47 -17.42 -29.11
N LYS A 225 -1.69 -16.20 -28.66
CA LYS A 225 -0.70 -15.47 -27.84
C LYS A 225 -0.42 -16.18 -26.51
N VAL A 226 -1.46 -16.65 -25.81
CA VAL A 226 -1.30 -17.40 -24.56
C VAL A 226 -0.58 -18.73 -24.78
N LYS A 227 -0.91 -19.44 -25.86
CA LYS A 227 -0.20 -20.68 -26.25
C LYS A 227 1.29 -20.44 -26.54
N GLY A 228 1.63 -19.32 -27.18
CA GLY A 228 3.02 -19.01 -27.54
C GLY A 228 3.86 -18.50 -26.36
N ILE A 229 3.36 -17.50 -25.62
CA ILE A 229 4.14 -16.79 -24.61
C ILE A 229 4.03 -17.45 -23.23
N ALA A 230 2.86 -17.95 -22.86
CA ALA A 230 2.54 -18.45 -21.52
C ALA A 230 2.13 -19.93 -21.55
N TYR A 231 2.91 -20.78 -22.23
CA TYR A 231 2.62 -22.19 -22.42
C TYR A 231 2.26 -22.96 -21.12
N PRO A 232 2.93 -22.74 -19.97
CA PRO A 232 2.52 -23.36 -18.71
C PRO A 232 1.09 -22.98 -18.28
N LEU A 233 0.67 -21.73 -18.51
CA LEU A 233 -0.69 -21.28 -18.19
C LEU A 233 -1.74 -21.85 -19.17
N TYR A 234 -1.34 -22.05 -20.44
CA TYR A 234 -2.17 -22.80 -21.39
C TYR A 234 -2.41 -24.23 -20.89
N GLN A 235 -1.36 -24.92 -20.45
CA GLN A 235 -1.49 -26.27 -19.89
C GLN A 235 -2.30 -26.29 -18.60
N MET A 236 -2.19 -25.25 -17.77
CA MET A 236 -3.05 -25.08 -16.58
C MET A 236 -4.55 -24.99 -16.98
N GLY A 237 -4.87 -24.20 -18.01
CA GLY A 237 -6.23 -24.10 -18.52
C GLY A 237 -6.77 -25.43 -19.03
N LEU A 238 -6.00 -26.17 -19.82
CA LEU A 238 -6.36 -27.51 -20.30
C LEU A 238 -6.52 -28.53 -19.17
N ALA A 239 -5.72 -28.41 -18.12
CA ALA A 239 -5.84 -29.25 -16.93
C ALA A 239 -7.18 -29.02 -16.21
N ALA A 240 -7.69 -27.78 -16.20
CA ALA A 240 -8.99 -27.46 -15.64
C ALA A 240 -10.16 -28.07 -16.42
N GLU A 241 -9.96 -28.43 -17.69
CA GLU A 241 -10.92 -29.22 -18.48
C GLU A 241 -10.86 -30.73 -18.16
N GLY A 242 -10.03 -31.16 -17.21
CA GLY A 242 -9.85 -32.54 -16.79
C GLY A 242 -8.79 -33.34 -17.55
N LYS A 243 -7.92 -32.67 -18.34
CA LYS A 243 -6.83 -33.33 -19.08
C LYS A 243 -5.63 -33.55 -18.15
N TRP A 244 -5.46 -34.76 -17.62
CA TRP A 244 -4.39 -35.13 -16.69
C TRP A 244 -2.97 -34.92 -17.24
N ASN A 245 -2.75 -35.16 -18.54
CA ASN A 245 -1.45 -34.93 -19.16
C ASN A 245 -1.02 -33.45 -19.06
N ALA A 246 -1.97 -32.53 -19.28
CA ALA A 246 -1.74 -31.10 -19.14
C ALA A 246 -1.47 -30.69 -17.68
N PHE A 247 -2.19 -31.31 -16.74
CA PHE A 247 -1.94 -31.14 -15.30
C PHE A 247 -0.54 -31.59 -14.90
N LEU A 248 -0.11 -32.77 -15.33
CA LEU A 248 1.22 -33.29 -15.03
C LEU A 248 2.32 -32.40 -15.59
N PHE A 249 2.16 -31.88 -16.81
CA PHE A 249 3.11 -30.94 -17.40
C PHE A 249 3.20 -29.65 -16.57
N PHE A 250 2.06 -29.05 -16.22
CA PHE A 250 2.01 -27.84 -15.40
C PHE A 250 2.65 -28.07 -14.02
N ALA A 251 2.30 -29.18 -13.37
CA ALA A 251 2.88 -29.57 -12.08
C ALA A 251 4.39 -29.73 -12.16
N PHE A 252 4.88 -30.44 -13.18
CA PHE A 252 6.32 -30.61 -13.39
C PHE A 252 7.04 -29.28 -13.59
N ALA A 253 6.52 -28.41 -14.44
CA ALA A 253 7.10 -27.09 -14.71
C ALA A 253 7.18 -26.23 -13.44
N VAL A 254 6.10 -26.15 -12.64
CA VAL A 254 6.04 -25.38 -11.40
C VAL A 254 6.99 -25.95 -10.35
N LEU A 255 6.99 -27.27 -10.15
CA LEU A 255 7.84 -27.93 -9.14
C LEU A 255 9.33 -27.83 -9.47
N VAL A 256 9.70 -27.97 -10.74
CA VAL A 256 11.09 -27.78 -11.19
C VAL A 256 11.55 -26.36 -10.95
N LEU A 257 10.71 -25.37 -11.35
CA LEU A 257 11.02 -23.96 -11.12
C LEU A 257 11.18 -23.67 -9.62
N PHE A 258 10.26 -24.17 -8.80
CA PHE A 258 10.34 -24.04 -7.34
C PHE A 258 11.63 -24.68 -6.77
N ALA A 259 11.98 -25.88 -7.21
CA ALA A 259 13.19 -26.55 -6.77
C ALA A 259 14.46 -25.74 -7.10
N VAL A 260 14.57 -25.23 -8.33
CA VAL A 260 15.71 -24.37 -8.75
C VAL A 260 15.81 -23.14 -7.85
N ILE A 261 14.70 -22.43 -7.64
CA ILE A 261 14.68 -21.22 -6.81
C ILE A 261 14.97 -21.54 -5.35
N TYR A 262 14.44 -22.64 -4.82
CA TYR A 262 14.74 -23.09 -3.47
C TYR A 262 16.24 -23.34 -3.25
N PHE A 263 16.93 -23.98 -4.20
CA PHE A 263 18.38 -24.18 -4.12
C PHE A 263 19.17 -22.87 -4.17
N ILE A 264 18.76 -21.93 -5.02
CA ILE A 264 19.36 -20.58 -5.08
C ILE A 264 19.17 -19.85 -3.74
N LEU A 265 17.95 -19.87 -3.20
CA LEU A 265 17.65 -19.26 -1.92
C LEU A 265 18.44 -19.89 -0.78
N GLN A 266 18.53 -21.21 -0.73
CA GLN A 266 19.28 -21.93 0.30
C GLN A 266 20.74 -21.51 0.36
N LYS A 267 21.38 -21.30 -0.80
CA LYS A 267 22.78 -20.84 -0.89
C LYS A 267 22.95 -19.36 -0.53
N SER A 268 21.99 -18.52 -0.93
CA SER A 268 22.08 -17.06 -0.78
C SER A 268 21.46 -16.52 0.52
N PHE A 269 20.57 -17.29 1.18
CA PHE A 269 19.81 -16.83 2.34
C PHE A 269 20.69 -16.31 3.47
N LEU A 270 21.69 -17.08 3.88
CA LEU A 270 22.58 -16.72 4.98
C LEU A 270 23.40 -15.45 4.62
N ALA A 271 24.00 -15.44 3.43
CA ALA A 271 24.81 -14.33 2.96
C ALA A 271 24.00 -13.01 2.88
N LEU A 272 22.77 -13.06 2.35
CA LEU A 272 21.92 -11.87 2.23
C LEU A 272 21.33 -11.44 3.58
N SER A 273 20.99 -12.37 4.46
CA SER A 273 20.48 -12.03 5.80
C SER A 273 21.54 -11.34 6.67
N ILE A 274 22.81 -11.72 6.52
CA ILE A 274 23.94 -11.09 7.21
C ILE A 274 24.35 -9.78 6.50
N ALA A 275 24.41 -9.75 5.16
CA ALA A 275 24.83 -8.58 4.39
C ALA A 275 23.89 -7.39 4.58
N ASN A 276 22.59 -7.62 4.73
CA ASN A 276 21.60 -6.55 4.99
C ASN A 276 21.78 -5.88 6.37
N LYS A 277 22.55 -6.48 7.28
CA LYS A 277 22.85 -5.94 8.61
C LYS A 277 24.29 -5.48 8.74
N GLY A 278 25.16 -5.84 7.80
CA GLY A 278 26.56 -5.44 7.81
C GLY A 278 26.71 -3.94 7.63
N ASN A 279 26.99 -3.23 8.73
CA ASN A 279 27.53 -1.88 8.65
C ASN A 279 28.81 -1.94 7.83
N LYS A 280 28.84 -1.26 6.66
CA LYS A 280 30.11 -0.98 5.98
C LYS A 280 31.03 -0.37 7.03
N LYS A 281 32.26 -0.89 7.16
CA LYS A 281 33.28 -0.30 8.03
C LYS A 281 33.24 1.20 7.81
N ALA A 282 32.64 1.93 8.75
CA ALA A 282 32.65 3.38 8.72
C ALA A 282 34.05 3.80 9.09
N VAL A 283 34.78 4.32 8.13
CA VAL A 283 36.02 5.00 8.45
C VAL A 283 35.62 6.25 9.23
N TYR A 284 36.08 6.33 10.49
CA TYR A 284 35.84 7.51 11.30
C TYR A 284 36.54 8.70 10.62
N VAL A 285 35.72 9.63 10.15
CA VAL A 285 36.22 10.93 9.68
C VAL A 285 35.77 11.95 10.71
N GLU A 286 36.74 12.55 11.39
CA GLU A 286 36.49 13.63 12.33
C GLU A 286 35.82 14.79 11.59
N LYS A 287 34.57 15.05 11.89
CA LYS A 287 33.80 16.17 11.35
C LYS A 287 33.65 17.22 12.44
N LYS A 288 34.02 18.46 12.14
CA LYS A 288 33.73 19.58 13.04
C LYS A 288 32.25 19.61 13.36
N ALA A 289 31.92 19.60 14.65
CA ALA A 289 30.55 19.69 15.11
C ALA A 289 30.00 21.08 14.74
N HIS A 290 29.01 21.10 13.85
CA HIS A 290 28.28 22.33 13.53
C HIS A 290 27.07 22.44 14.46
N THR A 291 27.00 23.50 15.22
CA THR A 291 25.83 23.84 16.04
C THR A 291 24.70 24.29 15.12
N ALA A 292 23.55 23.65 15.22
CA ALA A 292 22.35 24.05 14.53
C ALA A 292 21.36 24.65 15.53
N SER A 293 20.49 25.56 15.08
CA SER A 293 19.38 26.04 15.92
C SER A 293 18.45 24.89 16.29
N ILE A 294 17.86 24.94 17.49
CA ILE A 294 16.98 23.89 18.02
C ILE A 294 15.88 23.48 17.02
N PRO A 295 15.12 24.40 16.38
CA PRO A 295 14.10 24.02 15.41
C PRO A 295 14.66 23.26 14.20
N ARG A 296 15.83 23.68 13.69
CA ARG A 296 16.48 23.02 12.55
C ARG A 296 17.00 21.62 12.93
N ALA A 297 17.53 21.46 14.14
CA ALA A 297 18.02 20.17 14.65
C ALA A 297 16.86 19.18 14.82
N LEU A 298 15.73 19.61 15.40
CA LEU A 298 14.55 18.79 15.57
C LEU A 298 13.93 18.41 14.23
N LEU A 299 13.78 19.35 13.30
CA LEU A 299 13.26 19.07 11.96
C LEU A 299 14.17 18.09 11.21
N ARG A 300 15.49 18.29 11.27
CA ARG A 300 16.48 17.37 10.66
C ARG A 300 16.36 15.96 11.23
N LYS A 301 16.10 15.82 12.53
CA LYS A 301 15.85 14.52 13.17
C LYS A 301 14.60 13.85 12.57
N GLU A 302 13.50 14.59 12.41
CA GLU A 302 12.27 14.03 11.84
C GLU A 302 12.44 13.64 10.35
N VAL A 303 13.11 14.49 9.55
CA VAL A 303 13.48 14.19 8.15
C VAL A 303 14.35 12.94 8.08
N PHE A 304 15.36 12.83 8.96
CA PHE A 304 16.23 11.66 9.01
C PHE A 304 15.45 10.40 9.37
N ARG A 305 14.56 10.47 10.35
CA ARG A 305 13.69 9.34 10.72
C ARG A 305 12.81 8.90 9.53
N PHE A 306 12.17 9.84 8.84
CA PHE A 306 11.35 9.57 7.68
C PHE A 306 12.14 8.87 6.57
N THR A 307 13.29 9.42 6.19
CA THR A 307 14.13 8.88 5.10
C THR A 307 14.85 7.59 5.48
N GLN A 308 14.96 7.26 6.77
CA GLN A 308 15.59 6.03 7.24
C GLN A 308 14.62 4.85 7.38
N SER A 309 13.31 5.06 7.29
CA SER A 309 12.31 4.01 7.37
C SER A 309 11.57 3.84 6.04
N PRO A 310 11.85 2.79 5.24
CA PRO A 310 11.13 2.51 4.01
C PRO A 310 9.62 2.33 4.23
N ILE A 311 9.24 1.71 5.36
CA ILE A 311 7.84 1.50 5.72
C ILE A 311 7.14 2.85 5.94
N TYR A 312 7.79 3.78 6.63
CA TYR A 312 7.26 5.11 6.87
C TYR A 312 7.15 5.93 5.58
N MET A 313 8.20 5.88 4.73
CA MET A 313 8.19 6.56 3.43
C MET A 313 7.07 6.04 2.52
N LEU A 314 6.91 4.71 2.41
CA LEU A 314 5.91 4.11 1.51
C LEU A 314 4.46 4.27 2.00
N ASN A 315 4.22 4.25 3.30
CA ASN A 315 2.83 4.34 3.79
C ASN A 315 2.36 5.78 4.03
N CYS A 316 3.25 6.68 4.48
CA CYS A 316 2.87 8.04 4.80
C CYS A 316 3.41 9.09 3.81
N GLY A 317 4.21 8.68 2.82
CA GLY A 317 4.78 9.55 1.80
C GLY A 317 4.43 9.16 0.36
N LEU A 318 3.66 8.09 0.16
CA LEU A 318 3.28 7.62 -1.18
C LEU A 318 2.47 8.66 -1.96
N GLY A 319 1.68 9.46 -1.26
CA GLY A 319 0.92 10.55 -1.86
C GLY A 319 1.78 11.60 -2.56
N ILE A 320 3.05 11.80 -2.13
CA ILE A 320 4.01 12.66 -2.85
C ILE A 320 4.19 12.18 -4.29
N VAL A 321 4.34 10.87 -4.46
CA VAL A 321 4.52 10.25 -5.78
C VAL A 321 3.26 10.39 -6.62
N PHE A 322 2.07 10.19 -6.02
CA PHE A 322 0.80 10.36 -6.73
C PHE A 322 0.55 11.80 -7.13
N ILE A 323 0.90 12.79 -6.29
CA ILE A 323 0.81 14.21 -6.62
C ILE A 323 1.71 14.55 -7.82
N LEU A 324 2.98 14.10 -7.79
CA LEU A 324 3.91 14.33 -8.91
C LEU A 324 3.46 13.58 -10.18
N PHE A 325 2.98 12.35 -10.04
CA PHE A 325 2.44 11.59 -11.16
C PHE A 325 1.22 12.29 -11.77
N ALA A 326 0.29 12.77 -10.96
CA ALA A 326 -0.87 13.54 -11.42
C ALA A 326 -0.44 14.80 -12.18
N ALA A 327 0.55 15.55 -11.67
CA ALA A 327 1.09 16.71 -12.36
C ALA A 327 1.68 16.37 -13.73
N VAL A 328 2.51 15.31 -13.80
CA VAL A 328 3.10 14.85 -15.07
C VAL A 328 2.02 14.35 -16.02
N MET A 329 1.05 13.58 -15.55
CA MET A 329 -0.05 13.07 -16.40
C MET A 329 -0.92 14.19 -16.97
N LEU A 330 -1.18 15.24 -16.19
CA LEU A 330 -1.87 16.43 -16.69
C LEU A 330 -1.11 17.08 -17.84
N LEU A 331 0.21 17.19 -17.74
CA LEU A 331 1.05 17.76 -18.80
C LEU A 331 1.08 16.88 -20.05
N VAL A 332 1.26 15.57 -19.88
CA VAL A 332 1.35 14.60 -21.00
C VAL A 332 0.01 14.44 -21.72
N LYS A 333 -1.10 14.43 -20.99
CA LYS A 333 -2.45 14.26 -21.53
C LYS A 333 -3.21 15.58 -21.72
N LYS A 334 -2.48 16.70 -21.86
CA LYS A 334 -3.10 18.03 -21.99
C LYS A 334 -4.18 18.08 -23.07
N GLY A 335 -3.93 17.54 -24.28
CA GLY A 335 -4.93 17.54 -25.34
C GLY A 335 -6.23 16.81 -25.01
N THR A 336 -6.13 15.69 -24.26
CA THR A 336 -7.32 14.96 -23.76
C THR A 336 -8.05 15.78 -22.69
N VAL A 337 -7.30 16.46 -21.80
CA VAL A 337 -7.88 17.32 -20.76
C VAL A 337 -8.55 18.52 -21.41
N ASP A 338 -7.92 19.17 -22.38
CA ASP A 338 -8.51 20.30 -23.12
C ASP A 338 -9.82 19.90 -23.81
N SER A 339 -9.87 18.70 -24.45
CA SER A 339 -11.11 18.21 -25.07
C SER A 339 -12.21 17.90 -24.05
N LEU A 340 -11.86 17.40 -22.86
CA LEU A 340 -12.82 17.22 -21.76
C LEU A 340 -13.31 18.56 -21.22
N LEU A 341 -12.44 19.56 -21.08
CA LEU A 341 -12.81 20.89 -20.62
C LEU A 341 -13.78 21.58 -21.58
N MET A 342 -13.64 21.36 -22.91
CA MET A 342 -14.59 21.87 -23.90
C MET A 342 -16.03 21.37 -23.70
N MET A 343 -16.21 20.19 -23.10
CA MET A 343 -17.55 19.67 -22.78
C MET A 343 -18.21 20.42 -21.60
N PHE A 344 -17.43 21.17 -20.82
CA PHE A 344 -17.87 21.86 -19.62
C PHE A 344 -17.72 23.39 -19.73
N ILE A 345 -17.79 23.93 -20.94
CA ILE A 345 -17.80 25.39 -21.17
C ILE A 345 -18.95 26.04 -20.38
N GLY A 346 -18.67 27.10 -19.64
CA GLY A 346 -19.60 27.78 -18.74
C GLY A 346 -19.64 27.25 -17.30
N TYR A 347 -18.87 26.20 -17.00
CA TYR A 347 -18.72 25.65 -15.66
C TYR A 347 -17.29 25.79 -15.10
N GLU A 348 -16.48 26.69 -15.65
CA GLU A 348 -15.06 26.86 -15.37
C GLU A 348 -14.76 27.04 -13.87
N ASP A 349 -15.55 27.88 -13.17
CA ASP A 349 -15.43 28.09 -11.72
C ASP A 349 -15.66 26.80 -10.91
N ARG A 350 -16.56 25.93 -11.36
CA ARG A 350 -16.86 24.67 -10.70
C ARG A 350 -15.77 23.64 -10.94
N ILE A 351 -15.18 23.65 -12.13
CA ILE A 351 -14.03 22.78 -12.45
C ILE A 351 -12.85 23.15 -11.57
N ALA A 352 -12.59 24.46 -11.35
CA ALA A 352 -11.56 24.91 -10.43
C ALA A 352 -11.80 24.41 -8.98
N LEU A 353 -13.05 24.44 -8.52
CA LEU A 353 -13.42 23.90 -7.21
C LEU A 353 -13.21 22.38 -7.11
N VAL A 354 -13.64 21.63 -8.14
CA VAL A 354 -13.43 20.17 -8.20
C VAL A 354 -11.94 19.84 -8.23
N ALA A 355 -11.14 20.58 -9.00
CA ALA A 355 -9.69 20.43 -9.03
C ALA A 355 -9.07 20.70 -7.64
N THR A 356 -9.53 21.73 -6.92
CA THR A 356 -9.10 22.01 -5.55
C THR A 356 -9.42 20.85 -4.62
N ALA A 357 -10.63 20.30 -4.68
CA ALA A 357 -11.04 19.15 -3.88
C ALA A 357 -10.19 17.90 -4.21
N ALA A 358 -9.90 17.64 -5.49
CA ALA A 358 -9.04 16.55 -5.92
C ALA A 358 -7.61 16.70 -5.38
N ILE A 359 -7.02 17.90 -5.42
CA ILE A 359 -5.71 18.18 -4.85
C ILE A 359 -5.73 17.94 -3.34
N CYS A 360 -6.74 18.47 -2.62
CA CYS A 360 -6.91 18.24 -1.19
C CYS A 360 -7.01 16.73 -0.87
N MET A 361 -7.75 15.97 -1.67
CA MET A 361 -7.86 14.51 -1.52
C MET A 361 -6.51 13.80 -1.66
N LEU A 362 -5.70 14.17 -2.65
CA LEU A 362 -4.36 13.61 -2.84
C LEU A 362 -3.42 13.95 -1.68
N THR A 363 -3.52 15.17 -1.11
CA THR A 363 -2.67 15.57 0.02
C THR A 363 -2.96 14.81 1.31
N THR A 364 -4.19 14.27 1.49
CA THR A 364 -4.54 13.43 2.66
C THR A 364 -3.78 12.11 2.70
N MET A 365 -3.25 11.65 1.57
CA MET A 365 -2.46 10.41 1.52
C MET A 365 -1.05 10.58 2.14
N ASN A 366 -0.66 11.81 2.49
CA ASN A 366 0.64 12.13 3.08
C ASN A 366 0.50 12.44 4.57
N ASP A 367 0.24 11.43 5.38
CA ASP A 367 -0.04 11.55 6.81
C ASP A 367 1.18 11.30 7.70
N MET A 368 2.27 12.06 7.49
CA MET A 368 3.53 11.88 8.24
C MET A 368 3.40 12.27 9.72
N ALA A 369 2.58 13.26 10.06
CA ALA A 369 2.39 13.68 11.44
C ALA A 369 1.57 12.68 12.27
N ALA A 370 0.67 11.91 11.63
CA ALA A 370 -0.23 10.99 12.29
C ALA A 370 0.46 9.84 13.07
N PRO A 371 1.56 9.21 12.61
CA PRO A 371 2.30 8.23 13.40
C PRO A 371 3.48 8.81 14.17
N SER A 372 3.81 10.10 14.02
CA SER A 372 5.11 10.68 14.39
C SER A 372 5.45 10.62 15.89
N VAL A 373 4.46 10.73 16.79
CA VAL A 373 4.65 10.58 18.24
C VAL A 373 4.77 9.09 18.60
N SER A 374 3.91 8.26 18.04
CA SER A 374 3.94 6.80 18.24
C SER A 374 5.27 6.18 17.80
N LEU A 375 5.89 6.72 16.74
CA LEU A 375 7.18 6.26 16.25
C LEU A 375 8.33 6.50 17.24
N GLU A 376 8.23 7.45 18.19
CA GLU A 376 9.22 7.58 19.26
C GLU A 376 9.28 6.30 20.11
N GLY A 377 8.14 5.63 20.31
CA GLY A 377 8.06 4.36 21.02
C GLY A 377 8.65 4.47 22.44
N LYS A 378 9.43 3.47 22.80
CA LYS A 378 10.11 3.43 24.11
C LYS A 378 11.11 4.56 24.35
N ASN A 379 11.56 5.24 23.29
CA ASN A 379 12.59 6.30 23.35
C ASN A 379 11.99 7.70 23.49
N ILE A 380 10.69 7.85 23.71
CA ILE A 380 10.01 9.15 23.84
C ILE A 380 10.62 10.00 24.98
N TRP A 381 11.04 9.33 26.06
CA TRP A 381 11.67 9.97 27.22
C TRP A 381 12.91 10.80 26.86
N ILE A 382 13.65 10.43 25.80
CA ILE A 382 14.84 11.17 25.35
C ILE A 382 14.46 12.61 24.98
N LEU A 383 13.35 12.78 24.25
CA LEU A 383 12.88 14.12 23.87
C LEU A 383 12.29 14.91 25.05
N GLN A 384 11.78 14.22 26.06
CA GLN A 384 11.19 14.82 27.26
C GLN A 384 12.27 15.34 28.24
N VAL A 385 13.45 14.71 28.26
CA VAL A 385 14.58 15.11 29.11
C VAL A 385 15.43 16.22 28.48
N LEU A 386 15.37 16.38 27.16
CA LEU A 386 16.10 17.46 26.49
C LEU A 386 15.56 18.84 26.91
N PRO A 387 16.42 19.90 26.99
CA PRO A 387 16.02 21.26 27.33
C PRO A 387 15.27 21.95 26.18
N VAL A 388 14.17 21.33 25.74
CA VAL A 388 13.28 21.79 24.66
C VAL A 388 11.83 21.65 25.10
N SER A 389 10.99 22.62 24.73
CA SER A 389 9.55 22.51 25.05
C SER A 389 8.86 21.48 24.18
N GLY A 390 7.82 20.82 24.70
CA GLY A 390 7.00 19.89 23.95
C GLY A 390 6.44 20.51 22.65
N TRP A 391 6.10 21.80 22.67
CA TRP A 391 5.67 22.53 21.46
C TRP A 391 6.75 22.61 20.38
N GLN A 392 8.02 22.81 20.74
CA GLN A 392 9.11 22.84 19.75
C GLN A 392 9.23 21.47 19.06
N VAL A 393 9.08 20.38 19.80
CA VAL A 393 9.08 19.02 19.23
C VAL A 393 7.88 18.81 18.32
N LEU A 394 6.67 19.16 18.77
CA LEU A 394 5.44 19.00 17.96
C LEU A 394 5.48 19.86 16.70
N LYS A 395 6.02 21.09 16.79
CA LYS A 395 6.23 21.99 15.64
C LYS A 395 7.16 21.38 14.59
N ALA A 396 8.21 20.67 14.99
CA ALA A 396 9.09 19.96 14.06
C ALA A 396 8.37 18.80 13.33
N LYS A 397 7.51 18.07 14.04
CA LYS A 397 6.69 16.98 13.46
C LYS A 397 5.66 17.52 12.47
N LEU A 398 5.00 18.63 12.78
CA LEU A 398 4.13 19.34 11.83
C LEU A 398 4.90 19.81 10.60
N GLY A 399 6.08 20.43 10.83
CA GLY A 399 6.94 20.96 9.77
C GLY A 399 7.35 19.90 8.75
N LEU A 400 7.62 18.67 9.18
CA LEU A 400 7.91 17.57 8.27
C LEU A 400 6.75 17.36 7.26
N GLN A 401 5.52 17.17 7.72
CA GLN A 401 4.37 16.92 6.85
C GLN A 401 4.09 18.13 5.95
N ILE A 402 4.12 19.34 6.52
CA ILE A 402 3.82 20.57 5.76
C ILE A 402 4.84 20.74 4.62
N ILE A 403 6.13 20.65 4.89
CA ILE A 403 7.19 20.86 3.89
C ILE A 403 7.11 19.81 2.79
N PHE A 404 6.99 18.53 3.17
CA PHE A 404 6.95 17.43 2.20
C PHE A 404 5.68 17.38 1.37
N ASN A 405 4.58 17.96 1.86
CA ASN A 405 3.35 18.13 1.08
C ASN A 405 3.40 19.38 0.19
N LEU A 406 3.84 20.53 0.70
CA LEU A 406 3.81 21.80 -0.04
C LEU A 406 4.61 21.73 -1.34
N ILE A 407 5.83 21.17 -1.31
CA ILE A 407 6.72 21.16 -2.48
C ILE A 407 6.07 20.47 -3.70
N PRO A 408 5.63 19.19 -3.62
CA PRO A 408 5.01 18.52 -4.77
C PRO A 408 3.64 19.10 -5.13
N THR A 409 2.89 19.56 -4.13
CA THR A 409 1.55 20.11 -4.35
C THR A 409 1.60 21.46 -5.06
N THR A 410 2.58 22.31 -4.74
CA THR A 410 2.80 23.58 -5.46
C THR A 410 3.06 23.34 -6.94
N PHE A 411 3.86 22.31 -7.27
CA PHE A 411 4.08 21.93 -8.67
C PHE A 411 2.78 21.48 -9.35
N LEU A 412 1.97 20.66 -8.68
CA LEU A 412 0.67 20.24 -9.21
C LEU A 412 -0.29 21.43 -9.41
N ILE A 413 -0.35 22.35 -8.45
CA ILE A 413 -1.18 23.56 -8.54
C ILE A 413 -0.80 24.39 -9.78
N ILE A 414 0.49 24.63 -9.99
CA ILE A 414 0.98 25.36 -11.17
C ILE A 414 0.54 24.68 -12.47
N CYS A 415 0.64 23.33 -12.53
CA CYS A 415 0.18 22.57 -13.70
C CYS A 415 -1.33 22.70 -13.93
N VAL A 416 -2.12 22.63 -12.86
CA VAL A 416 -3.59 22.77 -12.92
C VAL A 416 -3.99 24.18 -13.38
N GLU A 417 -3.39 25.22 -12.82
CA GLU A 417 -3.67 26.61 -13.18
C GLU A 417 -3.26 26.91 -14.63
N TRP A 418 -2.14 26.36 -15.07
CA TRP A 418 -1.67 26.51 -16.46
C TRP A 418 -2.61 25.88 -17.49
N ILE A 419 -3.26 24.76 -17.13
CA ILE A 419 -4.18 24.04 -18.01
C ILE A 419 -5.59 24.65 -17.92
N LEU A 420 -6.11 24.85 -16.72
CA LEU A 420 -7.49 25.33 -16.51
C LEU A 420 -7.65 26.82 -16.85
N LYS A 421 -6.57 27.61 -16.73
CA LYS A 421 -6.59 29.08 -16.90
C LYS A 421 -7.78 29.75 -16.15
N PRO A 422 -7.96 29.48 -14.86
CA PRO A 422 -9.09 29.96 -14.11
C PRO A 422 -9.07 31.50 -13.99
N ALA A 423 -10.19 32.09 -13.62
CA ALA A 423 -10.24 33.54 -13.36
C ALA A 423 -9.20 33.95 -12.30
N ALA A 424 -8.64 35.17 -12.42
CA ALA A 424 -7.53 35.65 -11.59
C ALA A 424 -7.70 35.45 -10.07
N VAL A 425 -8.94 35.53 -9.59
CA VAL A 425 -9.24 35.32 -8.16
C VAL A 425 -9.03 33.87 -7.74
N PHE A 426 -9.34 32.91 -8.60
CA PHE A 426 -9.10 31.47 -8.30
C PHE A 426 -7.61 31.11 -8.29
N VAL A 427 -6.77 31.83 -9.05
CA VAL A 427 -5.30 31.64 -9.03
C VAL A 427 -4.71 31.91 -7.63
N VAL A 428 -5.39 32.74 -6.83
CA VAL A 428 -4.97 33.03 -5.44
C VAL A 428 -5.68 32.13 -4.43
N LEU A 429 -6.99 31.93 -4.60
CA LEU A 429 -7.80 31.19 -3.62
C LEU A 429 -7.50 29.69 -3.64
N LEU A 430 -7.31 29.08 -4.82
CA LEU A 430 -7.01 27.64 -4.92
C LEU A 430 -5.73 27.26 -4.14
N PRO A 431 -4.57 27.89 -4.35
CA PRO A 431 -3.39 27.63 -3.53
C PRO A 431 -3.62 27.90 -2.04
N LEU A 432 -4.33 28.96 -1.69
CA LEU A 432 -4.63 29.31 -0.31
C LEU A 432 -5.44 28.21 0.39
N THR A 433 -6.52 27.74 -0.24
CA THR A 433 -7.34 26.62 0.27
C THR A 433 -6.49 25.38 0.50
N VAL A 434 -5.67 25.01 -0.48
CA VAL A 434 -4.82 23.81 -0.39
C VAL A 434 -3.78 23.93 0.71
N VAL A 435 -3.13 25.10 0.88
CA VAL A 435 -2.15 25.34 1.95
C VAL A 435 -2.82 25.26 3.33
N LEU A 436 -3.97 25.90 3.51
CA LEU A 436 -4.73 25.84 4.76
C LEU A 436 -5.17 24.40 5.06
N PHE A 437 -5.61 23.65 4.05
CA PHE A 437 -5.98 22.26 4.20
C PHE A 437 -4.79 21.38 4.62
N ILE A 438 -3.61 21.55 4.01
CA ILE A 438 -2.38 20.83 4.40
C ILE A 438 -2.02 21.09 5.86
N ILE A 439 -2.08 22.35 6.31
CA ILE A 439 -1.78 22.73 7.69
C ILE A 439 -2.79 22.11 8.65
N MET A 440 -4.07 22.18 8.29
CA MET A 440 -5.16 21.60 9.08
C MET A 440 -4.98 20.09 9.22
N MET A 441 -4.70 19.37 8.12
CA MET A 441 -4.53 17.92 8.14
C MET A 441 -3.29 17.49 8.93
N ALA A 442 -2.19 18.22 8.84
CA ALA A 442 -1.00 17.95 9.67
C ALA A 442 -1.32 18.10 11.17
N ALA A 443 -2.02 19.18 11.54
CA ALA A 443 -2.45 19.42 12.92
C ALA A 443 -3.49 18.38 13.39
N PHE A 444 -4.41 17.98 12.55
CA PHE A 444 -5.41 16.96 12.83
C PHE A 444 -4.77 15.58 13.05
N GLY A 445 -3.90 15.14 12.15
CA GLY A 445 -3.18 13.86 12.28
C GLY A 445 -2.33 13.79 13.55
N LEU A 446 -1.61 14.87 13.87
CA LEU A 446 -0.82 14.94 15.10
C LEU A 446 -1.71 14.94 16.36
N THR A 447 -2.87 15.60 16.31
CA THR A 447 -3.86 15.59 17.40
C THR A 447 -4.41 14.19 17.63
N CYS A 448 -4.73 13.46 16.57
CA CYS A 448 -5.17 12.06 16.65
C CYS A 448 -4.09 11.17 17.27
N ASN A 449 -2.82 11.41 16.93
CA ASN A 449 -1.71 10.62 17.47
C ASN A 449 -1.46 10.88 18.97
N LEU A 450 -1.59 12.13 19.41
CA LEU A 450 -1.47 12.49 20.83
C LEU A 450 -2.61 11.93 21.68
N LYS A 451 -3.83 11.86 21.12
CA LYS A 451 -5.00 11.27 21.82
C LYS A 451 -4.99 9.74 21.89
N ALA A 452 -4.38 9.09 20.89
CA ALA A 452 -4.31 7.64 20.79
C ALA A 452 -2.88 7.17 20.43
N PRO A 453 -1.86 7.45 21.26
CA PRO A 453 -0.50 7.06 20.99
C PRO A 453 -0.31 5.56 21.16
N ASN A 454 0.47 4.95 20.28
CA ASN A 454 0.93 3.57 20.43
C ASN A 454 2.45 3.55 20.61
N LEU A 455 2.90 3.44 21.86
CA LEU A 455 4.33 3.47 22.20
C LEU A 455 4.94 2.07 22.39
N LYS A 456 4.10 1.03 22.58
CA LYS A 456 4.53 -0.35 22.88
C LYS A 456 4.57 -1.24 21.65
N TRP A 457 5.18 -0.76 20.56
CA TRP A 457 5.28 -1.55 19.33
C TRP A 457 6.65 -2.25 19.20
N THR A 458 6.63 -3.42 18.57
CA THR A 458 7.84 -4.20 18.26
C THR A 458 8.29 -4.01 16.81
N ASN A 459 7.36 -3.61 15.93
CA ASN A 459 7.61 -3.39 14.51
C ASN A 459 7.05 -2.03 14.09
N GLU A 460 7.82 -1.26 13.32
CA GLU A 460 7.44 0.06 12.79
C GLU A 460 6.17 0.04 11.92
N THR A 461 5.81 -1.11 11.36
CA THR A 461 4.56 -1.27 10.60
C THR A 461 3.32 -0.98 11.46
N VAL A 462 3.39 -1.27 12.76
CA VAL A 462 2.24 -1.10 13.67
C VAL A 462 1.85 0.37 13.84
N PRO A 463 2.76 1.29 14.24
CA PRO A 463 2.40 2.71 14.37
C PRO A 463 2.14 3.39 13.04
N VAL A 464 2.74 2.94 11.93
CA VAL A 464 2.67 3.58 10.62
C VAL A 464 1.44 3.16 9.82
N LYS A 465 1.08 1.87 9.84
CA LYS A 465 0.01 1.32 8.99
C LYS A 465 -1.24 0.90 9.75
N GLN A 466 -1.10 0.50 11.01
CA GLN A 466 -2.18 -0.17 11.78
C GLN A 466 -2.61 0.66 13.00
N SER A 467 -2.17 1.90 13.08
CA SER A 467 -2.52 2.82 14.15
C SER A 467 -3.88 3.47 13.90
N MET A 468 -4.68 3.55 14.95
CA MET A 468 -5.96 4.24 14.90
C MET A 468 -5.81 5.72 14.52
N SER A 469 -4.69 6.35 14.89
CA SER A 469 -4.40 7.74 14.54
C SER A 469 -4.21 7.94 13.04
N VAL A 470 -3.47 7.03 12.37
CA VAL A 470 -3.24 7.08 10.91
C VAL A 470 -4.55 6.79 10.17
N THR A 471 -5.29 5.78 10.60
CA THR A 471 -6.60 5.45 10.02
C THR A 471 -7.58 6.63 10.16
N ALA A 472 -7.65 7.24 11.36
CA ALA A 472 -8.51 8.39 11.59
C ALA A 472 -8.09 9.63 10.79
N ALA A 473 -6.79 9.87 10.60
CA ALA A 473 -6.28 10.96 9.79
C ALA A 473 -6.63 10.77 8.31
N LEU A 474 -6.34 9.60 7.75
CA LEU A 474 -6.61 9.31 6.33
C LEU A 474 -8.11 9.36 6.00
N PHE A 475 -8.92 8.55 6.68
CA PHE A 475 -10.37 8.53 6.41
C PHE A 475 -11.07 9.80 6.87
N GLY A 476 -10.62 10.41 7.97
CA GLY A 476 -11.09 11.72 8.41
C GLY A 476 -10.87 12.79 7.35
N GLY A 477 -9.69 12.80 6.70
CA GLY A 477 -9.40 13.71 5.59
C GLY A 477 -10.34 13.51 4.40
N TRP A 478 -10.58 12.26 4.00
CA TRP A 478 -11.51 11.95 2.92
C TRP A 478 -12.95 12.36 3.24
N ILE A 479 -13.41 12.10 4.46
CA ILE A 479 -14.74 12.51 4.93
C ILE A 479 -14.86 14.04 4.93
N ILE A 480 -13.83 14.78 5.35
CA ILE A 480 -13.83 16.24 5.35
C ILE A 480 -13.94 16.78 3.91
N VAL A 481 -13.15 16.26 2.97
CA VAL A 481 -13.25 16.68 1.56
C VAL A 481 -14.62 16.34 0.98
N ALA A 482 -15.13 15.12 1.22
CA ALA A 482 -16.44 14.71 0.77
C ALA A 482 -17.56 15.60 1.38
N ALA A 483 -17.45 15.96 2.66
CA ALA A 483 -18.38 16.87 3.31
C ALA A 483 -18.37 18.26 2.67
N PHE A 484 -17.20 18.81 2.34
CA PHE A 484 -17.11 20.10 1.64
C PHE A 484 -17.75 20.05 0.25
N CYS A 485 -17.51 18.98 -0.52
CA CYS A 485 -18.17 18.79 -1.81
C CYS A 485 -19.69 18.66 -1.67
N PHE A 486 -20.15 17.92 -0.67
CA PHE A 486 -21.58 17.73 -0.41
C PHE A 486 -22.26 19.03 0.05
N ILE A 487 -21.63 19.79 0.94
CA ILE A 487 -22.13 21.10 1.40
C ILE A 487 -22.21 22.07 0.21
N TYR A 488 -21.19 22.10 -0.66
CA TYR A 488 -21.25 22.93 -1.87
C TYR A 488 -22.42 22.54 -2.77
N TYR A 489 -22.63 21.23 -2.98
CA TYR A 489 -23.75 20.73 -3.77
C TYR A 489 -25.10 21.19 -3.21
N LEU A 490 -25.31 21.13 -1.88
CA LEU A 490 -26.54 21.60 -1.24
C LEU A 490 -26.70 23.09 -1.36
N LEU A 491 -25.65 23.87 -1.07
CA LEU A 491 -25.68 25.33 -1.16
C LEU A 491 -25.95 25.82 -2.61
N TYR A 492 -25.38 25.12 -3.58
CA TYR A 492 -25.66 25.41 -4.98
C TYR A 492 -27.11 25.07 -5.35
N LYS A 493 -27.62 23.90 -4.94
CA LYS A 493 -28.95 23.42 -5.29
C LYS A 493 -30.06 24.27 -4.68
N TYR A 494 -29.91 24.74 -3.44
CA TYR A 494 -30.97 25.45 -2.71
C TYR A 494 -30.79 26.95 -2.69
N PHE A 495 -29.57 27.47 -2.83
CA PHE A 495 -29.25 28.88 -2.67
C PHE A 495 -28.48 29.46 -3.86
N GLU A 496 -28.21 28.67 -4.89
CA GLU A 496 -27.45 29.09 -6.10
C GLU A 496 -26.09 29.74 -5.78
N VAL A 497 -25.44 29.30 -4.70
CA VAL A 497 -24.18 29.89 -4.24
C VAL A 497 -23.09 29.67 -5.30
N LYS A 498 -22.45 30.78 -5.72
CA LYS A 498 -21.34 30.72 -6.68
C LYS A 498 -20.12 30.03 -6.06
N ALA A 499 -19.34 29.29 -6.89
CA ALA A 499 -18.13 28.58 -6.46
C ALA A 499 -17.13 29.51 -5.75
N LEU A 500 -16.97 30.74 -6.21
CA LEU A 500 -16.12 31.74 -5.58
C LEU A 500 -16.50 32.04 -4.14
N SER A 501 -17.79 32.36 -3.90
CA SER A 501 -18.30 32.68 -2.55
C SER A 501 -18.14 31.51 -1.60
N PHE A 502 -18.35 30.29 -2.11
CA PHE A 502 -18.12 29.06 -1.34
C PHE A 502 -16.65 28.90 -0.96
N LEU A 503 -15.72 29.11 -1.91
CA LEU A 503 -14.29 28.94 -1.67
C LEU A 503 -13.78 29.93 -0.61
N VAL A 504 -14.20 31.19 -0.68
CA VAL A 504 -13.86 32.18 0.35
C VAL A 504 -14.41 31.81 1.72
N GLY A 505 -15.66 31.33 1.79
CA GLY A 505 -16.23 30.81 3.03
C GLY A 505 -15.47 29.59 3.57
N LEU A 506 -15.07 28.71 2.69
CA LEU A 506 -14.27 27.51 3.03
C LEU A 506 -12.90 27.91 3.59
N ASP A 507 -12.22 28.90 3.00
CA ASP A 507 -10.93 29.38 3.47
C ASP A 507 -11.02 29.97 4.88
N VAL A 508 -12.08 30.71 5.18
CA VAL A 508 -12.34 31.22 6.54
C VAL A 508 -12.53 30.06 7.52
N VAL A 509 -13.34 29.07 7.16
CA VAL A 509 -13.58 27.88 8.01
C VAL A 509 -12.27 27.13 8.24
N LEU A 510 -11.48 26.87 7.20
CA LEU A 510 -10.20 26.19 7.31
C LEU A 510 -9.20 26.97 8.17
N ALA A 511 -9.13 28.30 8.01
CA ALA A 511 -8.28 29.16 8.83
C ALA A 511 -8.65 29.08 10.31
N VAL A 512 -9.94 29.14 10.63
CA VAL A 512 -10.45 29.00 12.02
C VAL A 512 -10.09 27.63 12.58
N LEU A 513 -10.30 26.54 11.83
CA LEU A 513 -9.94 25.18 12.25
C LEU A 513 -8.42 25.04 12.46
N CYS A 514 -7.60 25.60 11.58
CA CYS A 514 -6.15 25.61 11.74
C CYS A 514 -5.76 26.31 13.06
N ILE A 515 -6.30 27.50 13.33
CA ILE A 515 -5.99 28.25 14.54
C ILE A 515 -6.41 27.47 15.80
N LEU A 516 -7.59 26.86 15.79
CA LEU A 516 -8.09 26.07 16.92
C LEU A 516 -7.20 24.85 17.20
N LEU A 517 -6.87 24.09 16.15
CA LEU A 517 -6.01 22.90 16.28
C LEU A 517 -4.59 23.26 16.72
N LEU A 518 -3.99 24.31 16.14
CA LEU A 518 -2.65 24.75 16.50
C LEU A 518 -2.61 25.31 17.93
N LYS A 519 -3.62 26.06 18.37
CA LYS A 519 -3.74 26.51 19.78
C LYS A 519 -3.90 25.33 20.73
N TRP A 520 -4.68 24.32 20.36
CA TRP A 520 -4.83 23.10 21.15
C TRP A 520 -3.51 22.34 21.26
N LEU A 521 -2.78 22.17 20.15
CA LEU A 521 -1.48 21.50 20.12
C LEU A 521 -0.43 22.26 20.95
N CYS A 522 -0.43 23.59 20.86
CA CYS A 522 0.49 24.44 21.62
C CYS A 522 0.29 24.34 23.13
N LYS A 523 -0.96 24.31 23.61
CA LYS A 523 -1.27 24.25 25.06
C LYS A 523 -1.43 22.82 25.56
N LYS A 524 -2.53 22.16 25.18
CA LYS A 524 -2.86 20.82 25.67
C LYS A 524 -1.99 19.72 25.04
N GLY A 525 -1.69 19.83 23.75
CA GLY A 525 -0.88 18.84 23.05
C GLY A 525 0.56 18.77 23.57
N SER A 526 1.18 19.93 23.86
CA SER A 526 2.50 20.02 24.47
C SER A 526 2.53 19.36 25.85
N PHE A 527 1.56 19.68 26.68
CA PHE A 527 1.44 19.08 28.02
C PHE A 527 1.25 17.54 27.95
N ILE A 528 0.36 17.07 27.05
CA ILE A 528 0.16 15.62 26.84
C ILE A 528 1.48 14.98 26.40
N PHE A 529 2.22 15.58 25.46
CA PHE A 529 3.49 15.04 24.98
C PHE A 529 4.53 14.92 26.12
N GLU A 530 4.62 15.92 26.99
CA GLU A 530 5.56 15.96 28.11
C GLU A 530 5.21 14.96 29.22
N THR A 531 3.93 14.62 29.37
CA THR A 531 3.41 13.68 30.37
C THR A 531 3.22 12.25 29.88
N LEU A 532 3.44 11.99 28.56
CA LEU A 532 3.33 10.64 28.01
C LEU A 532 4.36 9.70 28.65
N THR A 533 3.90 8.67 29.32
CA THR A 533 4.74 7.63 29.90
C THR A 533 4.58 6.31 29.14
N ASN A 534 5.62 5.48 29.16
CA ASN A 534 5.58 4.11 28.63
C ASN A 534 4.93 3.10 29.62
N ALA A 535 4.03 3.58 30.51
CA ALA A 535 3.39 2.75 31.53
C ALA A 535 2.59 1.57 30.94
#